data_a37c3d8cdefca6e19835dd3fb9a664d2
#
_entry.id   a37c3d8cdefca6e19835dd3fb9a664d2
#
_cell.length_a   1.000
_cell.length_b   1.000
_cell.length_c   1.000
_cell.angle_alpha   90.00
_cell.angle_beta   90.00
_cell.angle_gamma   90.00
#
_symmetry.space_group_name_H-M   'P 1'
#
loop_
_entity.id
_entity.type
_entity.pdbx_description
1 polymer ?
#
loop_
_entity_poly.entity_id
_entity_poly.type
_entity_poly.pdbx_seq_one_letter_code
_entity_poly.pdbx_strand_id
1 'polypeptide(L)'
;GTVPNVVNLARHTPATCTVVIRHLDRPGVLAATLDAISLAGLNVQEMENVVFEGGEAAVARINVEGSPQAAVVEAIRAHDNVLDVQVIEL
;
A
#
# COMPACT_ATOMS: atom_id res chain seq x y z
N GLY A 1 11.43 -24.42 -24.44
CA GLY A 1 11.63 -24.20 -23.99
C GLY A 1 11.68 -23.82 -23.46
N THR A 2 11.73 -23.54 -23.49
CA THR A 2 11.83 -23.21 -22.94
C THR A 2 11.66 -22.66 -22.17
N VAL A 3 11.59 -22.31 -22.10
CA VAL A 3 11.39 -21.90 -21.34
C VAL A 3 11.26 -21.42 -20.50
N PRO A 4 11.36 -21.11 -20.39
CA PRO A 4 11.29 -20.65 -19.42
C PRO A 4 10.46 -20.42 -18.66
N ASN A 5 10.01 -20.27 -18.76
CA ASN A 5 9.29 -20.04 -18.01
C ASN A 5 9.31 -20.07 -16.96
N VAL A 6 9.79 -20.05 -17.00
CA VAL A 6 10.07 -20.22 -15.96
C VAL A 6 9.77 -19.55 -15.05
N VAL A 7 9.83 -19.03 -15.23
CA VAL A 7 9.66 -18.30 -14.52
C VAL A 7 8.58 -18.20 -13.89
N ASN A 8 7.91 -18.16 -14.38
CA ASN A 8 6.86 -18.00 -13.86
C ASN A 8 6.47 -18.62 -12.98
N LEU A 9 6.83 -19.24 -13.08
CA LEU A 9 6.50 -19.97 -12.32
C LEU A 9 6.65 -19.67 -11.21
N ALA A 10 7.36 -19.42 -11.21
CA ALA A 10 7.77 -19.10 -10.02
C ALA A 10 6.95 -18.19 -9.36
N ARG A 11 6.20 -17.79 -9.94
CA ARG A 11 5.51 -17.00 -9.43
C ARG A 11 4.52 -17.44 -8.69
N HIS A 12 4.61 -18.16 -7.87
CA HIS A 12 3.70 -18.43 -6.86
C HIS A 12 3.71 -17.29 -5.91
N THR A 13 3.75 -16.11 -6.43
CA THR A 13 3.67 -14.96 -5.57
C THR A 13 2.28 -14.90 -5.00
N PRO A 14 2.13 -14.51 -3.75
CA PRO A 14 0.83 -14.28 -3.18
C PRO A 14 0.10 -13.19 -3.95
N ALA A 15 -1.19 -13.13 -3.78
CA ALA A 15 -1.97 -12.08 -4.41
C ALA A 15 -1.38 -10.72 -4.05
N THR A 16 -1.39 -9.82 -5.02
CA THR A 16 -0.87 -8.48 -4.83
C THR A 16 -2.06 -7.53 -4.66
N CYS A 17 -1.94 -6.62 -3.73
CA CYS A 17 -2.95 -5.61 -3.50
C CYS A 17 -2.34 -4.23 -3.61
N THR A 18 -3.14 -3.27 -4.05
CA THR A 18 -2.76 -1.87 -3.99
C THR A 18 -3.57 -1.20 -2.90
N VAL A 19 -2.88 -0.62 -1.94
CA VAL A 19 -3.52 0.17 -0.89
C VAL A 19 -3.49 1.62 -1.34
N VAL A 20 -4.66 2.22 -1.48
CA VAL A 20 -4.77 3.60 -1.94
C VAL A 20 -5.21 4.44 -0.76
N ILE A 21 -4.40 5.43 -0.40
CA ILE A 21 -4.62 6.24 0.80
C ILE A 21 -4.70 7.69 0.39
N ARG A 22 -5.84 8.30 0.64
CA ARG A 22 -5.97 9.75 0.52
C ARG A 22 -5.64 10.33 1.88
N HIS A 23 -4.74 11.28 1.90
CA HIS A 23 -4.27 11.84 3.16
C HIS A 23 -3.87 13.28 3.01
N LEU A 24 -3.80 13.96 4.13
CA LEU A 24 -3.22 15.29 4.15
C LEU A 24 -1.70 15.16 4.06
N ASP A 25 -1.09 16.07 3.31
CA ASP A 25 0.36 16.01 3.10
C ASP A 25 1.05 16.60 4.32
N ARG A 26 1.22 15.78 5.35
CA ARG A 26 1.79 16.17 6.61
C ARG A 26 2.93 15.22 6.98
N PRO A 27 3.91 15.71 7.72
CA PRO A 27 5.01 14.84 8.15
C PRO A 27 4.49 13.65 8.94
N GLY A 28 5.08 12.51 8.71
CA GLY A 28 4.79 11.30 9.48
C GLY A 28 3.63 10.46 8.98
N VAL A 29 2.80 10.96 8.07
CA VAL A 29 1.64 10.19 7.59
C VAL A 29 2.08 8.93 6.87
N LEU A 30 2.98 9.07 5.92
CA LEU A 30 3.45 7.92 5.16
C LEU A 30 4.26 6.97 6.02
N ALA A 31 5.05 7.51 6.94
CA ALA A 31 5.83 6.68 7.85
C ALA A 31 4.90 5.83 8.72
N ALA A 32 3.84 6.42 9.24
CA ALA A 32 2.88 5.69 10.07
C ALA A 32 2.17 4.61 9.25
N THR A 33 1.83 4.92 8.00
CA THR A 33 1.17 3.97 7.11
C THR A 33 2.08 2.80 6.81
N LEU A 34 3.31 3.08 6.42
CA LEU A 34 4.27 2.04 6.09
C LEU A 34 4.60 1.19 7.31
N ASP A 35 4.63 1.80 8.48
CA ASP A 35 4.87 1.09 9.72
C ASP A 35 3.75 0.10 10.01
N ALA A 36 2.50 0.51 9.83
CA ALA A 36 1.36 -0.38 10.04
C ALA A 36 1.41 -1.58 9.09
N ILE A 37 1.78 -1.33 7.83
CA ILE A 37 1.90 -2.39 6.83
C ILE A 37 3.04 -3.33 7.20
N SER A 38 4.16 -2.78 7.61
CA SER A 38 5.34 -3.56 7.99
C SER A 38 5.07 -4.43 9.22
N LEU A 39 4.39 -3.88 10.22
CA LEU A 39 4.08 -4.61 11.43
C LEU A 39 3.13 -5.77 11.14
N ALA A 40 2.35 -5.68 10.09
CA ALA A 40 1.46 -6.76 9.68
C ALA A 40 2.19 -7.85 8.88
N GLY A 41 3.48 -7.67 8.63
CA GLY A 41 4.27 -8.64 7.90
C GLY A 41 4.10 -8.59 6.39
N LEU A 42 3.50 -7.52 5.89
CA LEU A 42 3.30 -7.37 4.45
C LEU A 42 4.52 -6.71 3.83
N ASN A 43 4.91 -7.21 2.68
CA ASN A 43 6.07 -6.69 1.98
C ASN A 43 5.62 -5.62 0.98
N VAL A 44 6.18 -4.44 1.08
CA VAL A 44 5.91 -3.35 0.16
C VAL A 44 6.77 -3.54 -1.08
N GLN A 45 6.14 -3.64 -2.22
CA GLN A 45 6.85 -3.80 -3.48
C GLN A 45 7.14 -2.46 -4.13
N GLU A 46 6.20 -1.53 -3.99
CA GLU A 46 6.32 -0.27 -4.69
C GLU A 46 5.41 0.75 -4.00
N MET A 47 5.81 2.00 -4.01
CA MET A 47 4.99 3.07 -3.47
C MET A 47 5.13 4.32 -4.30
N GLU A 48 4.02 4.99 -4.50
CA GLU A 48 3.97 6.25 -5.20
C GLU A 48 3.09 7.20 -4.39
N ASN A 49 3.52 8.44 -4.24
CA ASN A 49 2.73 9.45 -3.54
C ASN A 49 2.64 10.70 -4.41
N VAL A 50 1.42 11.08 -4.73
CA VAL A 50 1.17 12.24 -5.59
C VAL A 50 0.50 13.32 -4.76
N VAL A 51 1.16 14.46 -4.67
CA VAL A 51 0.62 15.62 -3.94
C VAL A 51 -0.16 16.47 -4.92
N PHE A 52 -1.39 16.78 -4.56
CA PHE A 52 -2.24 17.58 -5.42
C PHE A 52 -1.82 19.05 -5.41
N GLU A 53 -2.18 19.73 -6.47
CA GLU A 53 -1.92 21.14 -6.56
C GLU A 53 -2.56 21.84 -5.38
N GLY A 54 -1.84 22.77 -4.76
CA GLY A 54 -2.30 23.39 -3.54
C GLY A 54 -1.64 22.80 -2.30
N GLY A 55 -1.11 21.59 -2.40
CA GLY A 55 -0.22 21.03 -1.39
C GLY A 55 -0.86 20.52 -0.11
N GLU A 56 -2.20 20.49 -0.03
CA GLU A 56 -2.82 20.04 1.21
C GLU A 56 -3.14 18.57 1.23
N ALA A 57 -3.49 18.01 0.09
CA ALA A 57 -3.91 16.61 0.02
C ALA A 57 -3.02 15.85 -0.94
N ALA A 58 -2.91 14.55 -0.69
CA ALA A 58 -2.11 13.66 -1.51
C ALA A 58 -2.78 12.30 -1.58
N VAL A 59 -2.36 11.51 -2.57
CA VAL A 59 -2.79 10.12 -2.70
C VAL A 59 -1.56 9.25 -2.75
N ALA A 60 -1.46 8.31 -1.83
CA ALA A 60 -0.40 7.32 -1.82
C ALA A 60 -0.96 6.01 -2.37
N ARG A 61 -0.21 5.38 -3.26
CA ARG A 61 -0.54 4.07 -3.79
C ARG A 61 0.58 3.13 -3.42
N ILE A 62 0.26 2.10 -2.67
CA ILE A 62 1.26 1.19 -2.14
C ILE A 62 0.93 -0.21 -2.58
N ASN A 63 1.80 -0.80 -3.39
CA ASN A 63 1.63 -2.18 -3.83
C ASN A 63 2.28 -3.09 -2.81
N VAL A 64 1.50 -4.03 -2.30
CA VAL A 64 1.97 -4.97 -1.28
C VAL A 64 1.72 -6.39 -1.73
N GLU A 65 2.56 -7.30 -1.25
CA GLU A 65 2.34 -8.73 -1.41
C GLU A 65 1.39 -9.19 -0.32
N GLY A 66 0.37 -9.93 -0.71
CA GLY A 66 -0.65 -10.39 0.22
C GLY A 66 -1.80 -9.41 0.31
N SER A 67 -2.72 -9.69 1.19
CA SER A 67 -3.91 -8.89 1.36
C SER A 67 -3.96 -8.35 2.79
N PRO A 68 -4.01 -7.03 2.96
CA PRO A 68 -4.08 -6.47 4.31
C PRO A 68 -5.38 -6.89 4.99
N GLN A 69 -5.26 -7.29 6.24
CA GLN A 69 -6.44 -7.63 7.03
C GLN A 69 -7.16 -6.34 7.43
N ALA A 70 -8.43 -6.48 7.77
CA ALA A 70 -9.26 -5.35 8.15
C ALA A 70 -8.63 -4.54 9.28
N ALA A 71 -7.98 -5.20 10.23
CA ALA A 71 -7.36 -4.51 11.36
C ALA A 71 -6.26 -3.57 10.90
N VAL A 72 -5.50 -3.95 9.86
CA VAL A 72 -4.43 -3.12 9.31
C VAL A 72 -5.04 -1.89 8.64
N VAL A 73 -6.08 -2.10 7.84
CA VAL A 73 -6.76 -1.02 7.14
C VAL A 73 -7.33 -0.02 8.15
N GLU A 74 -7.93 -0.53 9.21
CA GLU A 74 -8.50 0.34 10.24
C GLU A 74 -7.44 1.10 11.02
N ALA A 75 -6.29 0.46 11.25
CA ALA A 75 -5.18 1.14 11.91
C ALA A 75 -4.68 2.33 11.08
N ILE A 76 -4.61 2.16 9.77
CA ILE A 76 -4.21 3.24 8.87
C ILE A 76 -5.29 4.32 8.86
N ARG A 77 -6.54 3.90 8.76
CA ARG A 77 -7.67 4.83 8.69
C ARG A 77 -7.80 5.65 9.97
N ALA A 78 -7.34 5.12 11.08
CA ALA A 78 -7.44 5.81 12.35
C ALA A 78 -6.48 6.99 12.50
N HIS A 79 -5.49 7.09 11.62
CA HIS A 79 -4.55 8.21 11.68
C HIS A 79 -5.28 9.51 11.34
N ASP A 80 -5.04 10.55 12.13
CA ASP A 80 -5.76 11.82 12.01
C ASP A 80 -5.67 12.44 10.62
N ASN A 81 -4.56 12.26 9.96
CA ASN A 81 -4.32 12.89 8.66
C ASN A 81 -4.70 12.00 7.48
N VAL A 82 -5.26 10.83 7.75
CA VAL A 82 -5.75 9.94 6.69
C VAL A 82 -7.22 10.23 6.44
N LEU A 83 -7.55 10.49 5.18
CA LEU A 83 -8.91 10.85 4.79
C LEU A 83 -9.70 9.63 4.32
N ASP A 84 -9.03 8.69 3.66
CA ASP A 84 -9.69 7.51 3.13
C ASP A 84 -8.67 6.44 2.81
N VAL A 85 -9.07 5.18 2.93
CA VAL A 85 -8.23 4.03 2.59
C VAL A 85 -9.05 3.06 1.77
N GLN A 86 -8.51 2.65 0.64
CA GLN A 86 -9.11 1.62 -0.20
C GLN A 86 -8.09 0.55 -0.50
N VAL A 87 -8.53 -0.69 -0.57
CA VAL A 87 -7.67 -1.81 -0.94
C VAL A 87 -8.21 -2.39 -2.23
N ILE A 88 -7.35 -2.47 -3.23
CA ILE A 88 -7.70 -2.98 -4.54
C ILE A 88 -6.89 -4.24 -4.77
N GLU A 89 -7.56 -5.35 -4.97
CA GLU A 89 -6.88 -6.60 -5.30
C GLU A 89 -6.58 -6.63 -6.79
N LEU A 90 -5.38 -7.03 -7.12
CA LEU A 90 -4.93 -7.08 -8.50
C LEU A 90 -5.02 -8.47 -9.11
#